data_ac29ad43e4e2232b343a99af8dee8655
#
_entry.id   ac29ad43e4e2232b343a99af8dee8655
#
_cell.length_a   1.000
_cell.length_b   1.000
_cell.length_c   1.000
_cell.angle_alpha   90.00
_cell.angle_beta   90.00
_cell.angle_gamma   90.00
#
_symmetry.space_group_name_H-M   'P 1'
#
loop_
_entity.id
_entity.type
_entity.pdbx_description
1 polymer ?
#
loop_
_entity_poly.entity_id
_entity_poly.type
_entity_poly.pdbx_seq_one_letter_code
_entity_poly.pdbx_strand_id
1 'polypeptide(L)'
;MKVAAIIPAAGIGMRMESSILKQFVKVAGTSVLVRTLQKFISCKLIQTIQLVLRKTEIESFKKEIEGSKMLESIRFVEGGETRQESVYRGFKAVEPDTNIVVIHDGVRPFVEVKMIKAIIRTAGKKGSAITVLSCFDTVKEINRDLVVNTLPREKIVMVQTPQAFKYEILKESFERAEIDGFQGTDESSLVERLGFPVTVLLGSERNIKITKPADLPLAELYAQDMKFLRGDTNVLF
;
A
#
# COMPACT_ATOMS: atom_id res chain seq x y z
N MET A 1 -0.82 -21.43 -5.80
CA MET A 1 -0.43 -20.06 -6.19
C MET A 1 0.23 -19.43 -4.96
N LYS A 2 1.52 -19.15 -5.04
CA LYS A 2 2.30 -18.51 -3.98
C LYS A 2 2.20 -16.98 -4.12
N VAL A 3 1.85 -16.30 -3.06
CA VAL A 3 1.63 -14.84 -3.04
C VAL A 3 2.47 -14.22 -1.94
N ALA A 4 3.25 -13.20 -2.28
CA ALA A 4 3.97 -12.38 -1.33
C ALA A 4 3.38 -10.95 -1.30
N ALA A 5 3.40 -10.32 -0.14
CA ALA A 5 3.07 -8.90 0.00
C ALA A 5 4.32 -8.08 0.31
N ILE A 6 4.43 -6.89 -0.26
CA ILE A 6 5.44 -5.89 0.07
C ILE A 6 4.72 -4.70 0.69
N ILE A 7 5.12 -4.34 1.91
CA ILE A 7 4.54 -3.21 2.65
C ILE A 7 5.63 -2.15 2.87
N PRO A 8 5.77 -1.18 1.95
CA PRO A 8 6.70 -0.07 2.13
C PRO A 8 6.22 0.86 3.25
N ALA A 9 7.08 1.05 4.24
CA ALA A 9 6.85 1.91 5.40
C ALA A 9 8.11 2.69 5.84
N ALA A 10 9.13 2.80 4.96
CA ALA A 10 10.39 3.48 5.25
C ALA A 10 10.35 5.01 5.05
N GLY A 11 9.23 5.57 4.59
CA GLY A 11 9.11 7.00 4.28
C GLY A 11 9.17 7.90 5.51
N ILE A 12 9.92 9.02 5.44
CA ILE A 12 10.14 9.99 6.53
C ILE A 12 8.85 10.75 6.91
N GLY A 13 7.88 10.85 6.00
CA GLY A 13 6.59 11.49 6.30
C GLY A 13 6.67 12.99 6.55
N MET A 14 7.52 13.74 5.83
CA MET A 14 7.76 15.20 5.98
C MET A 14 6.48 16.06 6.14
N ARG A 15 5.33 15.55 5.72
CA ARG A 15 4.04 16.26 5.78
C ARG A 15 3.28 16.11 7.11
N MET A 16 3.81 15.33 8.06
CA MET A 16 3.12 15.07 9.35
C MET A 16 3.44 16.10 10.44
N GLU A 17 4.47 16.95 10.26
CA GLU A 17 4.88 17.99 11.23
C GLU A 17 4.99 17.48 12.70
N SER A 18 5.20 16.19 12.89
CA SER A 18 5.27 15.53 14.18
C SER A 18 6.60 14.83 14.36
N SER A 19 7.05 14.69 15.61
CA SER A 19 8.23 13.90 15.98
C SER A 19 8.03 12.39 15.77
N ILE A 20 6.77 11.95 15.62
CA ILE A 20 6.42 10.54 15.41
C ILE A 20 6.20 10.31 13.91
N LEU A 21 6.88 9.31 13.36
CA LEU A 21 6.68 8.91 11.97
C LEU A 21 5.24 8.40 11.74
N LYS A 22 4.62 8.84 10.65
CA LYS A 22 3.20 8.60 10.35
C LYS A 22 2.75 7.13 10.44
N GLN A 23 3.63 6.18 10.10
CA GLN A 23 3.34 4.74 10.17
C GLN A 23 3.20 4.24 11.62
N PHE A 24 3.80 4.93 12.59
CA PHE A 24 3.75 4.59 14.01
C PHE A 24 2.73 5.41 14.80
N VAL A 25 2.07 6.39 14.18
CA VAL A 25 0.96 7.10 14.81
C VAL A 25 -0.13 6.11 15.17
N LYS A 26 -0.68 6.23 16.39
CA LYS A 26 -1.76 5.37 16.86
C LYS A 26 -3.12 5.93 16.45
N VAL A 27 -3.98 5.06 15.98
CA VAL A 27 -5.39 5.30 15.68
C VAL A 27 -6.21 4.30 16.49
N ALA A 28 -7.08 4.77 17.36
CA ALA A 28 -7.82 3.96 18.33
C ALA A 28 -6.91 2.97 19.09
N GLY A 29 -5.76 3.47 19.57
CA GLY A 29 -4.81 2.72 20.41
C GLY A 29 -3.85 1.79 19.69
N THR A 30 -3.96 1.60 18.36
CA THR A 30 -3.11 0.69 17.57
C THR A 30 -2.38 1.49 16.49
N SER A 31 -1.08 1.26 16.29
CA SER A 31 -0.34 1.96 15.23
C SER A 31 -0.92 1.68 13.84
N VAL A 32 -0.85 2.69 12.97
CA VAL A 32 -1.34 2.61 11.59
C VAL A 32 -0.74 1.41 10.86
N LEU A 33 0.57 1.19 11.04
CA LEU A 33 1.27 0.09 10.40
C LEU A 33 0.79 -1.28 10.90
N VAL A 34 0.62 -1.44 12.21
CA VAL A 34 0.10 -2.70 12.79
C VAL A 34 -1.31 -2.99 12.25
N ARG A 35 -2.19 -1.98 12.15
CA ARG A 35 -3.52 -2.15 11.55
C ARG A 35 -3.44 -2.61 10.11
N THR A 36 -2.54 -2.03 9.32
CA THR A 36 -2.34 -2.44 7.92
C THR A 36 -1.88 -3.90 7.85
N LEU A 37 -0.85 -4.27 8.63
CA LEU A 37 -0.30 -5.62 8.64
C LEU A 37 -1.34 -6.67 9.06
N GLN A 38 -2.19 -6.37 10.04
CA GLN A 38 -3.28 -7.26 10.47
C GLN A 38 -4.21 -7.65 9.31
N LYS A 39 -4.48 -6.73 8.37
CA LYS A 39 -5.30 -7.02 7.18
C LYS A 39 -4.63 -8.01 6.24
N PHE A 40 -3.32 -7.86 6.02
CA PHE A 40 -2.55 -8.73 5.15
C PHE A 40 -2.34 -10.12 5.77
N ILE A 41 -2.04 -10.19 7.07
CA ILE A 41 -1.93 -11.46 7.82
C ILE A 41 -3.28 -12.21 7.82
N SER A 42 -4.40 -11.50 7.94
CA SER A 42 -5.73 -12.09 7.89
C SER A 42 -6.11 -12.62 6.49
N CYS A 43 -5.38 -12.25 5.46
CA CYS A 43 -5.61 -12.73 4.09
C CYS A 43 -4.90 -14.06 3.84
N LYS A 44 -5.59 -15.18 3.99
CA LYS A 44 -5.04 -16.54 3.82
C LYS A 44 -4.40 -16.84 2.44
N LEU A 45 -4.55 -15.94 1.45
CA LEU A 45 -3.89 -16.08 0.15
C LEU A 45 -2.42 -15.63 0.20
N ILE A 46 -2.03 -14.83 1.19
CA ILE A 46 -0.66 -14.30 1.35
C ILE A 46 0.12 -15.25 2.25
N GLN A 47 1.28 -15.71 1.79
CA GLN A 47 2.17 -16.59 2.53
C GLN A 47 3.29 -15.83 3.27
N THR A 48 3.78 -14.74 2.67
CA THR A 48 4.88 -13.95 3.24
C THR A 48 4.62 -12.46 3.09
N ILE A 49 5.10 -11.67 4.05
CA ILE A 49 5.03 -10.22 4.02
C ILE A 49 6.45 -9.67 4.16
N GLN A 50 6.90 -8.93 3.14
CA GLN A 50 8.14 -8.16 3.17
C GLN A 50 7.81 -6.77 3.73
N LEU A 51 8.08 -6.53 5.00
CA LEU A 51 7.90 -5.22 5.62
C LEU A 51 9.16 -4.40 5.46
N VAL A 52 9.04 -3.32 4.67
CA VAL A 52 10.17 -2.45 4.36
C VAL A 52 10.16 -1.24 5.28
N LEU A 53 11.15 -1.16 6.17
CA LEU A 53 11.34 -0.10 7.17
C LEU A 53 12.71 0.54 7.02
N ARG A 54 12.91 1.70 7.63
CA ARG A 54 14.25 2.23 7.82
C ARG A 54 15.01 1.33 8.81
N LYS A 55 16.31 1.18 8.59
CA LYS A 55 17.17 0.37 9.46
C LYS A 55 17.01 0.70 10.95
N THR A 56 16.95 2.00 11.26
CA THR A 56 16.79 2.51 12.62
C THR A 56 15.46 2.15 13.30
N GLU A 57 14.44 1.76 12.51
CA GLU A 57 13.08 1.51 13.00
C GLU A 57 12.77 0.02 13.15
N ILE A 58 13.56 -0.85 12.53
CA ILE A 58 13.31 -2.29 12.52
C ILE A 58 13.25 -2.86 13.94
N GLU A 59 14.26 -2.57 14.77
CA GLU A 59 14.32 -3.13 16.12
C GLU A 59 13.24 -2.56 17.04
N SER A 60 12.92 -1.27 16.93
CA SER A 60 11.84 -0.67 17.72
C SER A 60 10.47 -1.24 17.33
N PHE A 61 10.25 -1.49 16.03
CA PHE A 61 8.99 -2.08 15.58
C PHE A 61 8.87 -3.58 15.94
N LYS A 62 9.97 -4.33 15.90
CA LYS A 62 9.97 -5.71 16.41
C LYS A 62 9.54 -5.77 17.88
N LYS A 63 10.04 -4.85 18.71
CA LYS A 63 9.62 -4.73 20.12
C LYS A 63 8.13 -4.37 20.24
N GLU A 64 7.60 -3.49 19.38
CA GLU A 64 6.18 -3.12 19.38
C GLU A 64 5.26 -4.32 19.17
N ILE A 65 5.68 -5.28 18.34
CA ILE A 65 4.88 -6.48 18.01
C ILE A 65 5.42 -7.76 18.69
N GLU A 66 6.30 -7.62 19.65
CA GLU A 66 6.87 -8.74 20.42
C GLU A 66 5.74 -9.54 21.11
N GLY A 67 5.89 -10.86 21.12
CA GLY A 67 4.87 -11.79 21.64
C GLY A 67 3.65 -11.97 20.74
N SER A 68 3.52 -11.22 19.63
CA SER A 68 2.46 -11.45 18.66
C SER A 68 2.87 -12.46 17.58
N LYS A 69 1.92 -13.26 17.11
CA LYS A 69 2.13 -14.17 15.97
C LYS A 69 2.45 -13.44 14.65
N MET A 70 2.42 -12.12 14.64
CA MET A 70 2.73 -11.32 13.45
C MET A 70 4.19 -11.51 13.02
N LEU A 71 5.11 -11.66 13.98
CA LEU A 71 6.55 -11.84 13.71
C LEU A 71 6.84 -13.04 12.82
N GLU A 72 6.08 -14.12 12.95
CA GLU A 72 6.26 -15.34 12.14
C GLU A 72 5.94 -15.13 10.66
N SER A 73 5.07 -14.16 10.35
CA SER A 73 4.58 -13.88 9.00
C SER A 73 5.35 -12.76 8.29
N ILE A 74 6.24 -12.06 9.01
CA ILE A 74 6.88 -10.84 8.51
C ILE A 74 8.38 -11.06 8.33
N ARG A 75 8.89 -10.73 7.15
CA ARG A 75 10.31 -10.57 6.86
C ARG A 75 10.63 -9.08 6.81
N PHE A 76 11.57 -8.64 7.63
CA PHE A 76 12.00 -7.25 7.68
C PHE A 76 13.05 -6.97 6.61
N VAL A 77 12.86 -5.89 5.89
CA VAL A 77 13.75 -5.44 4.82
C VAL A 77 14.12 -3.98 5.06
N GLU A 78 15.39 -3.64 4.89
CA GLU A 78 15.85 -2.26 4.97
C GLU A 78 15.41 -1.48 3.72
N GLY A 79 14.74 -0.34 3.90
CA GLY A 79 14.29 0.54 2.83
C GLY A 79 15.42 1.34 2.19
N GLY A 80 15.14 1.88 1.02
CA GLY A 80 16.01 2.78 0.29
C GLY A 80 15.64 4.27 0.51
N GLU A 81 16.27 5.14 -0.25
CA GLU A 81 16.05 6.59 -0.18
C GLU A 81 14.70 6.99 -0.79
N THR A 82 14.26 6.30 -1.84
CA THR A 82 12.98 6.55 -2.50
C THR A 82 11.95 5.45 -2.18
N ARG A 83 10.66 5.73 -2.47
CA ARG A 83 9.61 4.73 -2.35
C ARG A 83 9.85 3.57 -3.32
N GLN A 84 10.21 3.86 -4.57
CA GLN A 84 10.49 2.84 -5.59
C GLN A 84 11.65 1.95 -5.16
N GLU A 85 12.75 2.53 -4.68
CA GLU A 85 13.90 1.76 -4.19
C GLU A 85 13.51 0.88 -2.99
N SER A 86 12.73 1.41 -2.06
CA SER A 86 12.23 0.65 -0.91
C SER A 86 11.39 -0.56 -1.35
N VAL A 87 10.47 -0.36 -2.32
CA VAL A 87 9.67 -1.48 -2.86
C VAL A 87 10.54 -2.46 -3.63
N TYR A 88 11.51 -2.00 -4.39
CA TYR A 88 12.42 -2.87 -5.12
C TYR A 88 13.31 -3.71 -4.18
N ARG A 89 13.81 -3.14 -3.07
CA ARG A 89 14.51 -3.92 -2.03
C ARG A 89 13.59 -4.98 -1.43
N GLY A 90 12.33 -4.62 -1.14
CA GLY A 90 11.31 -5.57 -0.72
C GLY A 90 11.07 -6.67 -1.75
N PHE A 91 11.03 -6.33 -3.05
CA PHE A 91 10.88 -7.28 -4.14
C PHE A 91 12.06 -8.25 -4.25
N LYS A 92 13.29 -7.77 -4.12
CA LYS A 92 14.50 -8.63 -4.11
C LYS A 92 14.54 -9.62 -2.95
N ALA A 93 13.79 -9.37 -1.88
CA ALA A 93 13.63 -10.28 -0.75
C ALA A 93 12.47 -11.28 -0.92
N VAL A 94 11.69 -11.18 -2.00
CA VAL A 94 10.63 -12.15 -2.33
C VAL A 94 11.25 -13.38 -2.96
N GLU A 95 10.75 -14.56 -2.57
CA GLU A 95 11.20 -15.83 -3.14
C GLU A 95 10.89 -15.90 -4.65
N PRO A 96 11.84 -16.35 -5.50
CA PRO A 96 11.68 -16.34 -6.95
C PRO A 96 10.55 -17.25 -7.49
N ASP A 97 10.11 -18.24 -6.72
CA ASP A 97 8.99 -19.13 -7.06
C ASP A 97 7.61 -18.52 -6.71
N THR A 98 7.59 -17.26 -6.31
CA THR A 98 6.35 -16.50 -6.06
C THR A 98 5.61 -16.24 -7.37
N ASN A 99 4.30 -16.46 -7.38
CA ASN A 99 3.49 -16.21 -8.57
C ASN A 99 2.99 -14.76 -8.64
N ILE A 100 2.54 -14.23 -7.50
CA ILE A 100 1.94 -12.88 -7.41
C ILE A 100 2.60 -12.09 -6.30
N VAL A 101 2.94 -10.84 -6.59
CA VAL A 101 3.42 -9.86 -5.63
C VAL A 101 2.36 -8.78 -5.45
N VAL A 102 1.98 -8.52 -4.21
CA VAL A 102 1.03 -7.47 -3.83
C VAL A 102 1.78 -6.35 -3.13
N ILE A 103 1.62 -5.12 -3.58
CA ILE A 103 2.26 -3.94 -2.98
C ILE A 103 1.19 -3.08 -2.34
N HIS A 104 1.41 -2.70 -1.08
CA HIS A 104 0.44 -1.87 -0.37
C HIS A 104 1.11 -0.89 0.59
N ASP A 105 0.71 0.37 0.54
CA ASP A 105 1.25 1.41 1.42
C ASP A 105 0.97 1.08 2.89
N GLY A 106 2.02 1.03 3.73
CA GLY A 106 1.92 0.74 5.17
C GLY A 106 1.04 1.72 5.96
N VAL A 107 0.69 2.84 5.35
CA VAL A 107 -0.15 3.90 5.91
C VAL A 107 -1.59 3.93 5.38
N ARG A 108 -2.10 2.80 4.83
CA ARG A 108 -3.51 2.60 4.46
C ARG A 108 -4.16 1.49 5.31
N PRO A 109 -4.49 1.79 6.58
CA PRO A 109 -4.90 0.76 7.55
C PRO A 109 -6.32 0.21 7.33
N PHE A 110 -7.12 0.83 6.45
CA PHE A 110 -8.53 0.49 6.27
C PHE A 110 -8.81 -0.35 5.02
N VAL A 111 -7.75 -0.88 4.37
CA VAL A 111 -7.92 -1.84 3.28
C VAL A 111 -8.72 -3.06 3.75
N GLU A 112 -9.69 -3.48 2.95
CA GLU A 112 -10.50 -4.65 3.27
C GLU A 112 -9.86 -5.94 2.71
N VAL A 113 -9.95 -7.03 3.49
CA VAL A 113 -9.42 -8.34 3.07
C VAL A 113 -10.07 -8.82 1.76
N LYS A 114 -11.35 -8.47 1.52
CA LYS A 114 -12.02 -8.79 0.26
C LYS A 114 -11.35 -8.09 -0.93
N MET A 115 -10.89 -6.84 -0.77
CA MET A 115 -10.17 -6.09 -1.79
C MET A 115 -8.81 -6.72 -2.08
N ILE A 116 -8.06 -7.11 -1.04
CA ILE A 116 -6.77 -7.81 -1.18
C ILE A 116 -6.97 -9.12 -1.95
N LYS A 117 -7.99 -9.90 -1.63
CA LYS A 117 -8.31 -11.14 -2.35
C LYS A 117 -8.71 -10.90 -3.81
N ALA A 118 -9.49 -9.84 -4.08
CA ALA A 118 -9.93 -9.50 -5.43
C ALA A 118 -8.74 -9.11 -6.31
N ILE A 119 -7.85 -8.24 -5.83
CA ILE A 119 -6.69 -7.78 -6.59
C ILE A 119 -5.74 -8.94 -6.92
N ILE A 120 -5.47 -9.85 -5.96
CA ILE A 120 -4.65 -11.05 -6.16
C ILE A 120 -5.22 -11.93 -7.28
N ARG A 121 -6.53 -12.21 -7.22
CA ARG A 121 -7.21 -13.05 -8.23
C ARG A 121 -7.18 -12.40 -9.61
N THR A 122 -7.36 -11.09 -9.69
CA THR A 122 -7.33 -10.35 -10.96
C THR A 122 -5.93 -10.36 -11.55
N ALA A 123 -4.90 -10.05 -10.78
CA ALA A 123 -3.52 -10.12 -11.25
C ALA A 123 -3.13 -11.54 -11.68
N GLY A 124 -3.59 -12.58 -10.96
CA GLY A 124 -3.38 -13.97 -11.35
C GLY A 124 -3.94 -14.31 -12.75
N LYS A 125 -5.09 -13.73 -13.09
CA LYS A 125 -5.76 -13.95 -14.39
C LYS A 125 -5.26 -13.02 -15.50
N LYS A 126 -5.00 -11.74 -15.17
CA LYS A 126 -4.77 -10.66 -16.14
C LYS A 126 -3.31 -10.21 -16.23
N GLY A 127 -2.44 -10.64 -15.30
CA GLY A 127 -1.03 -10.26 -15.24
C GLY A 127 -0.75 -9.14 -14.24
N SER A 128 -1.54 -8.09 -14.26
CA SER A 128 -1.43 -6.94 -13.35
C SER A 128 -2.80 -6.35 -13.02
N ALA A 129 -2.91 -5.76 -11.84
CA ALA A 129 -4.12 -5.08 -11.40
C ALA A 129 -3.80 -4.03 -10.33
N ILE A 130 -4.56 -2.92 -10.35
CA ILE A 130 -4.50 -1.83 -9.37
C ILE A 130 -5.88 -1.48 -8.83
N THR A 131 -5.92 -0.94 -7.61
CA THR A 131 -7.16 -0.37 -7.06
C THR A 131 -7.24 1.12 -7.35
N VAL A 132 -8.44 1.61 -7.71
CA VAL A 132 -8.65 2.99 -8.11
C VAL A 132 -9.94 3.57 -7.53
N LEU A 133 -10.01 4.90 -7.45
CA LEU A 133 -11.25 5.63 -7.22
C LEU A 133 -11.58 6.46 -8.47
N SER A 134 -12.88 6.60 -8.77
CA SER A 134 -13.35 7.51 -9.79
C SER A 134 -13.16 8.96 -9.34
N CYS A 135 -12.93 9.87 -10.28
CA CYS A 135 -12.93 11.30 -10.02
C CYS A 135 -14.36 11.82 -10.09
N PHE A 136 -14.85 12.42 -9.01
CA PHE A 136 -16.17 13.03 -8.95
C PHE A 136 -16.15 14.50 -9.36
N ASP A 137 -15.12 15.23 -8.95
CA ASP A 137 -14.94 16.63 -9.29
C ASP A 137 -14.46 16.81 -10.73
N THR A 138 -14.60 18.03 -11.24
CA THR A 138 -14.02 18.41 -12.53
C THR A 138 -12.51 18.45 -12.44
N VAL A 139 -11.84 17.72 -13.33
CA VAL A 139 -10.38 17.64 -13.38
C VAL A 139 -9.84 18.63 -14.43
N LYS A 140 -8.90 19.47 -14.02
CA LYS A 140 -8.24 20.45 -14.88
C LYS A 140 -6.76 20.11 -15.03
N GLU A 141 -6.27 20.23 -16.26
CA GLU A 141 -4.85 20.32 -16.53
C GLU A 141 -4.42 21.78 -16.36
N ILE A 142 -3.33 22.02 -15.65
CA ILE A 142 -2.80 23.36 -15.41
C ILE A 142 -1.35 23.48 -15.85
N ASN A 143 -0.97 24.67 -16.30
CA ASN A 143 0.43 25.05 -16.47
C ASN A 143 0.67 26.29 -15.57
N ARG A 144 1.49 26.12 -14.53
CA ARG A 144 1.64 27.08 -13.43
C ARG A 144 0.28 27.38 -12.78
N ASP A 145 -0.22 28.59 -12.89
CA ASP A 145 -1.48 29.12 -12.33
C ASP A 145 -2.62 29.22 -13.34
N LEU A 146 -2.38 28.81 -14.59
CA LEU A 146 -3.36 28.88 -15.68
C LEU A 146 -3.95 27.49 -16.01
N VAL A 147 -5.27 27.47 -16.19
CA VAL A 147 -5.95 26.28 -16.70
C VAL A 147 -5.62 26.13 -18.19
N VAL A 148 -5.12 24.97 -18.58
CA VAL A 148 -4.82 24.59 -19.97
C VAL A 148 -6.01 23.85 -20.60
N ASN A 149 -6.54 22.84 -19.88
CA ASN A 149 -7.57 21.96 -20.42
C ASN A 149 -8.49 21.43 -19.32
N THR A 150 -9.70 20.99 -19.71
CA THR A 150 -10.59 20.19 -18.87
C THR A 150 -10.49 18.74 -19.30
N LEU A 151 -10.07 17.87 -18.39
CA LEU A 151 -9.94 16.45 -18.68
C LEU A 151 -11.27 15.72 -18.53
N PRO A 152 -11.59 14.75 -19.40
CA PRO A 152 -12.78 13.93 -19.28
C PRO A 152 -12.65 13.01 -18.06
N ARG A 153 -13.29 13.40 -16.95
CA ARG A 153 -13.17 12.72 -15.64
C ARG A 153 -13.55 11.24 -15.67
N GLU A 154 -14.40 10.84 -16.61
CA GLU A 154 -14.80 9.44 -16.82
C GLU A 154 -13.64 8.55 -17.33
N LYS A 155 -12.55 9.16 -17.81
CA LYS A 155 -11.32 8.47 -18.22
C LYS A 155 -10.18 8.63 -17.20
N ILE A 156 -10.43 9.32 -16.09
CA ILE A 156 -9.42 9.62 -15.06
C ILE A 156 -9.79 8.88 -13.78
N VAL A 157 -8.80 8.29 -13.15
CA VAL A 157 -8.94 7.61 -11.88
C VAL A 157 -7.84 8.01 -10.90
N MET A 158 -8.16 8.01 -9.63
CA MET A 158 -7.18 8.19 -8.55
C MET A 158 -6.68 6.83 -8.10
N VAL A 159 -5.39 6.59 -8.24
CA VAL A 159 -4.79 5.29 -7.93
C VAL A 159 -4.63 5.12 -6.42
N GLN A 160 -5.01 3.94 -5.95
CA GLN A 160 -4.76 3.46 -4.60
C GLN A 160 -3.83 2.24 -4.61
N THR A 161 -3.48 1.77 -3.43
CA THR A 161 -2.99 0.42 -3.21
C THR A 161 -4.05 -0.36 -2.41
N PRO A 162 -4.13 -1.72 -2.52
CA PRO A 162 -3.14 -2.63 -3.07
C PRO A 162 -3.05 -2.61 -4.59
N GLN A 163 -1.85 -2.83 -5.09
CA GLN A 163 -1.53 -3.14 -6.49
C GLN A 163 -0.97 -4.56 -6.52
N ALA A 164 -1.28 -5.35 -7.52
CA ALA A 164 -0.81 -6.72 -7.62
C ALA A 164 -0.34 -7.05 -9.04
N PHE A 165 0.75 -7.81 -9.13
CA PHE A 165 1.42 -8.12 -10.38
C PHE A 165 1.88 -9.58 -10.36
N LYS A 166 1.93 -10.23 -11.53
CA LYS A 166 2.72 -11.44 -11.68
C LYS A 166 4.19 -11.12 -11.40
N TYR A 167 4.88 -12.03 -10.72
CA TYR A 167 6.27 -11.84 -10.32
C TYR A 167 7.17 -11.47 -11.50
N GLU A 168 7.06 -12.18 -12.63
CA GLU A 168 7.90 -11.96 -13.79
C GLU A 168 7.67 -10.59 -14.45
N ILE A 169 6.40 -10.13 -14.52
CA ILE A 169 6.08 -8.80 -15.06
C ILE A 169 6.71 -7.71 -14.18
N LEU A 170 6.56 -7.83 -12.88
CA LEU A 170 7.10 -6.84 -11.95
C LEU A 170 8.63 -6.86 -11.94
N LYS A 171 9.24 -8.04 -12.03
CA LYS A 171 10.69 -8.22 -12.14
C LYS A 171 11.24 -7.48 -13.35
N GLU A 172 10.73 -7.77 -14.55
CA GLU A 172 11.13 -7.12 -15.78
C GLU A 172 10.96 -5.60 -15.70
N SER A 173 9.85 -5.14 -15.08
CA SER A 173 9.56 -3.72 -14.95
C SER A 173 10.57 -3.00 -14.04
N PHE A 174 10.98 -3.62 -12.93
CA PHE A 174 12.02 -3.05 -12.05
C PHE A 174 13.40 -3.06 -12.71
N GLU A 175 13.79 -4.18 -13.32
CA GLU A 175 15.09 -4.31 -13.98
C GLU A 175 15.24 -3.27 -15.11
N ARG A 176 14.17 -3.08 -15.90
CA ARG A 176 14.19 -2.07 -16.96
C ARG A 176 14.23 -0.65 -16.42
N ALA A 177 13.46 -0.37 -15.37
CA ALA A 177 13.47 0.95 -14.71
C ALA A 177 14.86 1.28 -14.14
N GLU A 178 15.56 0.29 -13.56
CA GLU A 178 16.93 0.44 -13.06
C GLU A 178 17.92 0.77 -14.18
N ILE A 179 17.88 0.03 -15.30
CA ILE A 179 18.73 0.28 -16.47
C ILE A 179 18.52 1.68 -17.05
N ASP A 180 17.26 2.10 -17.14
CA ASP A 180 16.90 3.39 -17.77
C ASP A 180 16.96 4.59 -16.79
N GLY A 181 17.26 4.37 -15.52
CA GLY A 181 17.19 5.41 -14.47
C GLY A 181 15.78 5.99 -14.27
N PHE A 182 14.72 5.22 -14.62
CA PHE A 182 13.34 5.70 -14.56
C PHE A 182 12.78 5.63 -13.15
N GLN A 183 12.17 6.73 -12.70
CA GLN A 183 11.44 6.80 -11.44
C GLN A 183 9.94 6.96 -11.70
N GLY A 184 9.18 5.91 -11.36
CA GLY A 184 7.72 5.92 -11.41
C GLY A 184 7.11 6.48 -10.13
N THR A 185 5.87 6.90 -10.22
CA THR A 185 5.08 7.34 -9.04
C THR A 185 4.54 6.16 -8.23
N ASP A 186 4.34 5.02 -8.90
CA ASP A 186 3.92 3.74 -8.35
C ASP A 186 4.44 2.59 -9.23
N GLU A 187 4.16 1.36 -8.85
CA GLU A 187 4.64 0.19 -9.60
C GLU A 187 3.87 -0.04 -10.89
N SER A 188 2.61 0.42 -10.97
CA SER A 188 1.87 0.30 -12.23
C SER A 188 2.50 1.11 -13.36
N SER A 189 3.05 2.28 -13.05
CA SER A 189 3.74 3.12 -14.04
C SER A 189 4.99 2.46 -14.65
N LEU A 190 5.67 1.58 -13.90
CA LEU A 190 6.78 0.78 -14.42
C LEU A 190 6.28 -0.29 -15.40
N VAL A 191 5.16 -0.94 -15.04
CA VAL A 191 4.53 -2.00 -15.85
C VAL A 191 3.95 -1.44 -17.16
N GLU A 192 3.23 -0.31 -17.06
CA GLU A 192 2.63 0.40 -18.19
C GLU A 192 3.68 0.83 -19.20
N ARG A 193 4.83 1.32 -18.72
CA ARG A 193 5.94 1.75 -19.57
C ARG A 193 6.49 0.64 -20.48
N LEU A 194 6.39 -0.62 -20.06
CA LEU A 194 6.77 -1.78 -20.85
C LEU A 194 5.65 -2.29 -21.77
N GLY A 195 4.50 -1.60 -21.80
CA GLY A 195 3.36 -1.97 -22.63
C GLY A 195 2.50 -3.11 -22.06
N PHE A 196 2.75 -3.57 -20.83
CA PHE A 196 1.88 -4.55 -20.20
C PHE A 196 0.54 -3.90 -19.78
N PRO A 197 -0.59 -4.57 -20.05
CA PRO A 197 -1.88 -4.06 -19.65
C PRO A 197 -2.05 -4.09 -18.13
N VAL A 198 -2.56 -2.97 -17.55
CA VAL A 198 -2.87 -2.86 -16.13
C VAL A 198 -4.38 -2.81 -15.95
N THR A 199 -4.94 -3.81 -15.28
CA THR A 199 -6.38 -3.91 -15.03
C THR A 199 -6.76 -3.08 -13.80
N VAL A 200 -7.82 -2.26 -13.90
CA VAL A 200 -8.32 -1.47 -12.77
C VAL A 200 -9.44 -2.21 -12.03
N LEU A 201 -9.44 -2.12 -10.71
CA LEU A 201 -10.55 -2.53 -9.84
C LEU A 201 -11.01 -1.34 -9.01
N LEU A 202 -12.31 -1.24 -8.77
CA LEU A 202 -12.84 -0.22 -7.88
C LEU A 202 -12.31 -0.44 -6.46
N GLY A 203 -11.70 0.60 -5.91
CA GLY A 203 -11.19 0.68 -4.55
C GLY A 203 -12.28 1.06 -3.54
N SER A 204 -11.89 1.76 -2.51
CA SER A 204 -12.80 2.25 -1.47
C SER A 204 -12.35 3.62 -0.98
N GLU A 205 -13.29 4.54 -0.81
CA GLU A 205 -13.04 5.84 -0.18
C GLU A 205 -12.54 5.68 1.27
N ARG A 206 -12.94 4.60 1.95
CA ARG A 206 -12.44 4.27 3.29
C ARG A 206 -10.98 3.82 3.30
N ASN A 207 -10.42 3.42 2.16
CA ASN A 207 -9.01 3.00 2.03
C ASN A 207 -8.09 4.23 1.93
N ILE A 208 -8.26 5.19 2.84
CA ILE A 208 -7.49 6.42 2.89
C ILE A 208 -6.00 6.15 3.15
N LYS A 209 -5.17 7.03 2.62
CA LYS A 209 -3.73 7.10 2.92
C LYS A 209 -3.49 8.15 3.98
N ILE A 210 -3.06 7.76 5.16
CA ILE A 210 -2.73 8.71 6.24
C ILE A 210 -1.40 9.38 5.90
N THR A 211 -1.44 10.67 5.57
CA THR A 211 -0.29 11.44 5.07
C THR A 211 -0.06 12.74 5.81
N LYS A 212 -1.10 13.33 6.38
CA LYS A 212 -1.09 14.61 7.08
C LYS A 212 -1.91 14.53 8.36
N PRO A 213 -1.71 15.42 9.35
CA PRO A 213 -2.46 15.41 10.61
C PRO A 213 -3.98 15.47 10.41
N ALA A 214 -4.44 16.22 9.41
CA ALA A 214 -5.86 16.32 9.07
C ALA A 214 -6.53 14.99 8.68
N ASP A 215 -5.76 13.94 8.36
CA ASP A 215 -6.31 12.62 8.05
C ASP A 215 -6.67 11.82 9.32
N LEU A 216 -6.13 12.21 10.49
CA LEU A 216 -6.28 11.45 11.74
C LEU A 216 -7.71 11.43 12.29
N PRO A 217 -8.46 12.55 12.33
CA PRO A 217 -9.85 12.52 12.80
C PRO A 217 -10.72 11.55 11.99
N LEU A 218 -10.55 11.54 10.67
CA LEU A 218 -11.27 10.60 9.80
C LEU A 218 -10.80 9.14 10.03
N ALA A 219 -9.51 8.94 10.28
CA ALA A 219 -8.98 7.63 10.61
C ALA A 219 -9.53 7.11 11.95
N GLU A 220 -9.67 7.97 12.97
CA GLU A 220 -10.28 7.60 14.25
C GLU A 220 -11.74 7.20 14.08
N LEU A 221 -12.53 7.98 13.32
CA LEU A 221 -13.91 7.65 13.01
C LEU A 221 -14.03 6.26 12.33
N TYR A 222 -13.23 6.01 11.29
CA TYR A 222 -13.25 4.72 10.61
C TYR A 222 -12.83 3.55 11.51
N ALA A 223 -11.91 3.78 12.46
CA ALA A 223 -11.50 2.75 13.39
C ALA A 223 -12.59 2.40 14.41
N GLN A 224 -13.39 3.38 14.82
CA GLN A 224 -14.56 3.19 15.71
C GLN A 224 -15.66 2.40 15.00
N ASP A 225 -16.04 2.79 13.77
CA ASP A 225 -17.01 2.06 12.95
C ASP A 225 -16.63 0.58 12.78
N MET A 226 -15.35 0.30 12.60
CA MET A 226 -14.88 -1.08 12.46
C MET A 226 -15.01 -1.90 13.73
N LYS A 227 -14.89 -1.31 14.91
CA LYS A 227 -15.15 -1.97 16.20
C LYS A 227 -16.64 -2.29 16.34
N PHE A 228 -17.49 -1.33 16.03
CA PHE A 228 -18.94 -1.52 16.06
C PHE A 228 -19.41 -2.66 15.15
N LEU A 229 -18.93 -2.71 13.92
CA LEU A 229 -19.28 -3.76 12.94
C LEU A 229 -18.75 -5.16 13.31
N ARG A 230 -17.77 -5.27 14.21
CA ARG A 230 -17.25 -6.55 14.72
C ARG A 230 -17.96 -7.04 15.98
N GLY A 231 -18.90 -6.29 16.53
CA GLY A 231 -19.57 -6.64 17.78
C GLY A 231 -18.69 -6.44 19.03
N ASP A 232 -17.52 -5.79 18.91
CA ASP A 232 -16.65 -5.45 20.04
C ASP A 232 -17.19 -4.19 20.79
N THR A 233 -18.51 -4.18 21.06
CA THR A 233 -19.16 -3.11 21.79
C THR A 233 -19.04 -3.34 23.29
N ASN A 234 -17.92 -2.96 23.88
CA ASN A 234 -17.92 -2.44 25.23
C ASN A 234 -18.19 -0.92 25.14
N VAL A 235 -19.43 -0.56 24.80
CA VAL A 235 -19.93 0.79 25.03
C VAL A 235 -20.33 0.84 26.49
N LEU A 236 -19.43 1.35 27.33
CA LEU A 236 -19.81 1.91 28.62
C LEU A 236 -20.59 3.20 28.32
N PHE A 237 -21.87 3.19 28.64
CA PHE A 237 -22.67 4.38 28.79
C PHE A 237 -22.20 5.18 30.00
#